data_ec2307e959a557608635054bae499dff
#
_entry.id   ec2307e959a557608635054bae499dff
#
_cell.length_a   1.000
_cell.length_b   1.000
_cell.length_c   1.000
_cell.angle_alpha   90.00
_cell.angle_beta   90.00
_cell.angle_gamma   90.00
#
_symmetry.space_group_name_H-M   'P 1'
#
loop_
_entity.id
_entity.type
_entity.pdbx_description
1 polymer ?
#
loop_
_entity_poly.entity_id
_entity_poly.type
_entity_poly.pdbx_seq_one_letter_code
_entity_poly.pdbx_strand_id
1 'polypeptide(L)'
;NEVSATMALADVKLEELHKEINDRLDKGEKLGDAEPDYYFAWPVPGAYSVSSGVGARWGSYHTGLDIPAAHGTPIHASCSGKVIKINTTCTHDYGKEESCGCGGGYGNYVIIDHGNEFITLYGHLTEVDVEIGDEVKKGDVIGKMGSTGFSTGDHLHIEIRYQGYILNPAFYLDVTQ
;
A
#
# COMPACT_ATOMS: atom_id res chain seq x y z
N ASN A 1 6.76 4.49 -29.85
CA ASN A 1 7.18 3.70 -28.71
C ASN A 1 5.97 3.18 -27.95
N GLU A 2 5.68 1.88 -28.10
CA GLU A 2 4.50 1.22 -27.51
C GLU A 2 4.46 1.34 -25.99
N VAL A 3 5.61 1.27 -25.31
CA VAL A 3 5.71 1.40 -23.82
C VAL A 3 5.28 2.80 -23.36
N SER A 4 5.68 3.86 -24.09
CA SER A 4 5.32 5.24 -23.75
C SER A 4 3.82 5.49 -23.98
N ALA A 5 3.23 4.90 -25.03
CA ALA A 5 1.80 4.99 -25.30
C ALA A 5 0.97 4.21 -24.28
N THR A 6 1.44 3.03 -23.85
CA THR A 6 0.78 2.21 -22.83
C THR A 6 0.81 2.90 -21.45
N MET A 7 1.92 3.56 -21.10
CA MET A 7 2.02 4.34 -19.87
C MET A 7 1.11 5.56 -19.88
N ALA A 8 1.06 6.30 -20.98
CA ALA A 8 0.15 7.45 -21.14
C ALA A 8 -1.33 7.03 -21.05
N LEU A 9 -1.69 5.87 -21.61
CA LEU A 9 -3.04 5.32 -21.52
C LEU A 9 -3.40 4.90 -20.08
N ALA A 10 -2.43 4.35 -19.34
CA ALA A 10 -2.59 3.98 -17.94
C ALA A 10 -2.79 5.22 -17.07
N ASP A 11 -2.04 6.29 -17.32
CA ASP A 11 -2.16 7.56 -16.60
C ASP A 11 -3.52 8.22 -16.83
N VAL A 12 -4.01 8.26 -18.08
CA VAL A 12 -5.33 8.79 -18.42
C VAL A 12 -6.43 7.98 -17.74
N LYS A 13 -6.33 6.66 -17.76
CA LYS A 13 -7.33 5.78 -17.13
C LYS A 13 -7.30 5.91 -15.60
N LEU A 14 -6.14 6.16 -15.01
CA LEU A 14 -5.99 6.42 -13.58
C LEU A 14 -6.65 7.77 -13.20
N GLU A 15 -6.47 8.81 -14.00
CA GLU A 15 -7.12 10.12 -13.80
C GLU A 15 -8.65 10.02 -13.90
N GLU A 16 -9.15 9.28 -14.88
CA GLU A 16 -10.58 9.03 -15.03
C GLU A 16 -11.16 8.29 -13.83
N LEU A 17 -10.44 7.28 -13.33
CA LEU A 17 -10.82 6.51 -12.15
C LEU A 17 -10.82 7.37 -10.88
N HIS A 18 -9.79 8.21 -10.69
CA HIS A 18 -9.75 9.16 -9.58
C HIS A 18 -10.93 10.13 -9.61
N LYS A 19 -11.28 10.62 -10.79
CA LYS A 19 -12.44 11.49 -10.97
C LYS A 19 -13.73 10.78 -10.61
N GLU A 20 -13.93 9.55 -11.09
CA GLU A 20 -15.11 8.74 -10.78
C GLU A 20 -15.24 8.50 -9.25
N ILE A 21 -14.14 8.15 -8.59
CA ILE A 21 -14.12 7.94 -7.14
C ILE A 21 -14.49 9.24 -6.40
N ASN A 22 -13.88 10.36 -6.77
CA ASN A 22 -14.19 11.64 -6.16
C ASN A 22 -15.64 12.06 -6.41
N ASP A 23 -16.16 11.87 -7.63
CA ASP A 23 -17.57 12.16 -7.94
C ASP A 23 -18.54 11.30 -7.10
N ARG A 24 -18.18 10.07 -6.78
CA ARG A 24 -18.95 9.20 -5.89
C ARG A 24 -18.86 9.64 -4.44
N LEU A 25 -17.67 10.02 -3.98
CA LEU A 25 -17.47 10.57 -2.63
C LEU A 25 -18.27 11.85 -2.41
N ASP A 26 -18.24 12.77 -3.37
CA ASP A 26 -18.99 14.03 -3.31
C ASP A 26 -20.51 13.81 -3.27
N LYS A 27 -20.99 12.69 -3.81
CA LYS A 27 -22.39 12.26 -3.71
C LYS A 27 -22.73 11.54 -2.40
N GLY A 28 -21.74 11.35 -1.52
CA GLY A 28 -21.90 10.62 -0.26
C GLY A 28 -22.06 9.11 -0.45
N GLU A 29 -21.62 8.56 -1.57
CA GLU A 29 -21.64 7.12 -1.81
C GLU A 29 -20.55 6.44 -0.96
N LYS A 30 -20.90 5.30 -0.32
CA LYS A 30 -19.92 4.48 0.37
C LYS A 30 -19.00 3.78 -0.62
N LEU A 31 -17.70 3.86 -0.39
CA LEU A 31 -16.68 3.15 -1.16
C LEU A 31 -16.15 1.89 -0.46
N GLY A 32 -16.88 1.35 0.50
CA GLY A 32 -16.58 0.13 1.25
C GLY A 32 -17.64 -0.15 2.30
N ASP A 33 -17.65 -1.36 2.85
CA ASP A 33 -18.46 -1.69 4.03
C ASP A 33 -17.89 -1.09 5.32
N ALA A 34 -16.67 -0.54 5.25
CA ALA A 34 -16.07 0.21 6.33
C ALA A 34 -16.84 1.52 6.59
N GLU A 35 -16.84 1.96 7.83
CA GLU A 35 -17.38 3.22 8.31
C GLU A 35 -17.19 4.39 7.31
N PRO A 36 -18.07 5.38 7.26
CA PRO A 36 -18.15 6.39 6.20
C PRO A 36 -16.95 7.36 6.08
N ASP A 37 -15.84 7.05 6.72
CA ASP A 37 -14.59 7.78 6.56
C ASP A 37 -13.87 7.33 5.30
N TYR A 38 -14.09 8.03 4.23
CA TYR A 38 -13.54 7.78 2.89
C TYR A 38 -12.03 7.94 2.78
N TYR A 39 -11.35 8.26 3.85
CA TYR A 39 -9.90 8.39 3.90
C TYR A 39 -9.31 7.22 4.67
N PHE A 40 -8.28 6.65 4.08
CA PHE A 40 -7.47 5.63 4.74
C PHE A 40 -6.59 6.31 5.79
N ALA A 41 -6.52 5.76 6.99
CA ALA A 41 -5.62 6.26 8.02
C ALA A 41 -4.16 6.10 7.61
N TRP A 42 -3.31 7.02 8.04
CA TRP A 42 -1.86 6.92 7.85
C TRP A 42 -1.31 5.67 8.55
N PRO A 43 -0.58 4.80 7.83
CA PRO A 43 -0.22 3.47 8.36
C PRO A 43 0.96 3.46 9.34
N VAL A 44 1.70 4.56 9.46
CA VAL A 44 2.89 4.68 10.32
C VAL A 44 2.77 5.95 11.18
N PRO A 45 1.90 5.95 12.21
CA PRO A 45 1.75 7.12 13.09
C PRO A 45 3.09 7.56 13.69
N GLY A 46 3.37 8.85 13.58
CA GLY A 46 4.64 9.45 14.05
C GLY A 46 5.75 9.53 12.99
N ALA A 47 5.61 8.87 11.84
CA ALA A 47 6.54 8.97 10.71
C ALA A 47 5.79 9.43 9.46
N TYR A 48 5.89 10.71 9.14
CA TYR A 48 5.11 11.36 8.07
C TYR A 48 5.95 11.74 6.83
N SER A 49 7.23 11.32 6.80
CA SER A 49 8.08 11.51 5.62
C SER A 49 7.73 10.51 4.53
N VAL A 50 7.84 10.92 3.29
CA VAL A 50 7.70 10.08 2.11
C VAL A 50 9.03 10.11 1.35
N SER A 51 9.62 8.95 1.12
CA SER A 51 10.87 8.83 0.35
C SER A 51 10.62 8.62 -1.14
N SER A 52 9.48 8.05 -1.51
CA SER A 52 9.11 7.80 -2.90
C SER A 52 7.60 7.66 -3.07
N GLY A 53 7.07 8.25 -4.14
CA GLY A 53 5.67 8.16 -4.55
C GLY A 53 5.43 7.21 -5.71
N VAL A 54 4.15 7.04 -6.06
CA VAL A 54 3.72 6.31 -7.26
C VAL A 54 4.22 7.03 -8.50
N GLY A 55 4.74 6.27 -9.47
CA GLY A 55 5.15 6.83 -10.74
C GLY A 55 6.25 6.07 -11.46
N ALA A 56 6.57 6.58 -12.65
CA ALA A 56 7.64 6.03 -13.47
C ALA A 56 9.02 6.31 -12.84
N ARG A 57 9.86 5.27 -12.83
CA ARG A 57 11.28 5.34 -12.46
C ARG A 57 12.07 4.67 -13.58
N TRP A 58 13.25 5.14 -13.92
CA TRP A 58 14.21 4.61 -14.90
C TRP A 58 13.93 3.17 -15.41
N GLY A 59 12.93 3.03 -16.30
CA GLY A 59 12.53 1.75 -16.91
C GLY A 59 11.63 0.84 -16.06
N SER A 60 11.16 1.32 -14.90
CA SER A 60 10.18 0.64 -14.04
C SER A 60 9.08 1.59 -13.58
N TYR A 61 8.02 1.05 -12.97
CA TYR A 61 6.93 1.82 -12.39
C TYR A 61 6.82 1.49 -10.91
N HIS A 62 6.86 2.51 -10.06
CA HIS A 62 6.65 2.36 -8.62
C HIS A 62 5.16 2.38 -8.30
N THR A 63 4.68 1.31 -7.71
CA THR A 63 3.24 1.03 -7.54
C THR A 63 2.64 1.53 -6.24
N GLY A 64 3.46 2.10 -5.36
CA GLY A 64 3.03 2.50 -4.03
C GLY A 64 3.70 3.77 -3.51
N LEU A 65 3.48 4.02 -2.24
CA LEU A 65 4.11 5.09 -1.46
C LEU A 65 5.10 4.47 -0.48
N ASP A 66 6.33 4.99 -0.44
CA ASP A 66 7.36 4.52 0.49
C ASP A 66 7.50 5.49 1.67
N ILE A 67 7.28 4.95 2.86
CA ILE A 67 7.31 5.69 4.13
C ILE A 67 8.47 5.16 4.97
N PRO A 68 9.60 5.89 5.09
CA PRO A 68 10.74 5.45 5.88
C PRO A 68 10.52 5.70 7.37
N ALA A 69 10.91 4.73 8.19
CA ALA A 69 11.02 4.84 9.64
C ALA A 69 12.01 3.82 10.19
N ALA A 70 12.23 3.80 11.50
CA ALA A 70 13.14 2.86 12.14
C ALA A 70 12.67 1.40 11.96
N HIS A 71 13.63 0.48 11.86
CA HIS A 71 13.36 -0.96 11.85
C HIS A 71 12.50 -1.36 13.07
N GLY A 72 11.50 -2.20 12.84
CA GLY A 72 10.57 -2.64 13.88
C GLY A 72 9.45 -1.65 14.24
N THR A 73 9.35 -0.50 13.57
CA THR A 73 8.23 0.43 13.76
C THR A 73 6.91 -0.27 13.45
N PRO A 74 5.88 -0.18 14.32
CA PRO A 74 4.57 -0.79 14.07
C PRO A 74 3.92 -0.25 12.81
N ILE A 75 3.32 -1.14 12.04
CA ILE A 75 2.54 -0.84 10.83
C ILE A 75 1.06 -1.08 11.15
N HIS A 76 0.23 -0.11 10.85
CA HIS A 76 -1.20 -0.12 11.15
C HIS A 76 -2.04 -0.29 9.90
N ALA A 77 -3.15 -1.01 10.02
CA ALA A 77 -4.14 -1.11 8.95
C ALA A 77 -4.74 0.27 8.66
N SER A 78 -4.66 0.72 7.42
CA SER A 78 -5.19 2.02 7.01
C SER A 78 -6.71 2.07 6.99
N CYS A 79 -7.37 0.92 6.87
CA CYS A 79 -8.82 0.80 6.91
C CYS A 79 -9.21 -0.58 7.46
N SER A 80 -10.45 -0.70 7.97
CA SER A 80 -11.00 -1.98 8.41
C SER A 80 -11.19 -2.92 7.23
N GLY A 81 -11.01 -4.21 7.44
CA GLY A 81 -11.16 -5.21 6.39
C GLY A 81 -10.71 -6.59 6.82
N LYS A 82 -10.57 -7.46 5.83
CA LYS A 82 -10.17 -8.85 6.03
C LYS A 82 -8.81 -9.12 5.39
N VAL A 83 -7.93 -9.76 6.12
CA VAL A 83 -6.63 -10.22 5.59
C VAL A 83 -6.88 -11.34 4.59
N ILE A 84 -6.51 -11.11 3.33
CA ILE A 84 -6.72 -12.07 2.24
C ILE A 84 -5.45 -12.76 1.76
N LYS A 85 -4.28 -12.16 2.02
CA LYS A 85 -2.99 -12.74 1.64
C LYS A 85 -1.89 -12.20 2.53
N ILE A 86 -0.92 -13.06 2.86
CA ILE A 86 0.33 -12.71 3.54
C ILE A 86 1.52 -13.43 2.90
N ASN A 87 2.71 -12.89 3.06
CA ASN A 87 3.97 -13.60 2.88
C ASN A 87 4.83 -13.38 4.12
N THR A 88 5.40 -14.45 4.67
CA THR A 88 6.23 -14.43 5.87
C THR A 88 7.56 -15.17 5.67
N THR A 89 7.89 -15.52 4.43
CA THR A 89 8.98 -16.45 4.12
C THR A 89 10.31 -15.76 3.80
N CYS A 90 10.31 -14.43 3.66
CA CYS A 90 11.52 -13.69 3.34
C CYS A 90 12.37 -13.48 4.60
N THR A 91 13.60 -13.99 4.56
CA THR A 91 14.62 -13.82 5.62
C THR A 91 15.69 -12.78 5.28
N HIS A 92 15.60 -12.16 4.09
CA HIS A 92 16.56 -11.16 3.59
C HIS A 92 16.14 -9.76 4.08
N ASP A 93 16.24 -9.52 5.38
CA ASP A 93 15.78 -8.29 6.04
C ASP A 93 16.95 -7.33 6.29
N TYR A 94 17.43 -6.74 5.21
CA TYR A 94 18.52 -5.74 5.17
C TYR A 94 18.45 -4.94 3.87
N GLY A 95 19.04 -3.75 3.86
CA GLY A 95 19.14 -2.92 2.66
C GLY A 95 20.01 -3.57 1.59
N LYS A 96 19.52 -3.64 0.36
CA LYS A 96 20.18 -4.31 -0.77
C LYS A 96 19.87 -3.60 -2.10
N GLU A 97 20.87 -3.63 -3.00
CA GLU A 97 20.77 -3.02 -4.33
C GLU A 97 20.03 -3.91 -5.35
N GLU A 98 19.99 -5.23 -5.09
CA GLU A 98 19.32 -6.20 -5.95
C GLU A 98 18.16 -6.89 -5.23
N SER A 99 17.10 -7.20 -5.96
CA SER A 99 15.97 -7.93 -5.40
C SER A 99 16.34 -9.35 -5.03
N CYS A 100 15.96 -9.80 -3.84
CA CYS A 100 16.01 -11.22 -3.47
C CYS A 100 14.89 -12.06 -4.11
N GLY A 101 13.94 -11.42 -4.82
CA GLY A 101 12.78 -12.06 -5.44
C GLY A 101 11.68 -12.51 -4.48
N CYS A 102 11.91 -12.44 -3.16
CA CYS A 102 10.92 -12.87 -2.18
C CYS A 102 9.64 -12.07 -2.30
N GLY A 103 8.49 -12.77 -2.26
CA GLY A 103 7.17 -12.13 -2.34
C GLY A 103 6.96 -11.29 -3.61
N GLY A 104 7.63 -11.63 -4.72
CA GLY A 104 7.57 -10.84 -5.95
C GLY A 104 8.23 -9.45 -5.85
N GLY A 105 9.17 -9.31 -4.92
CA GLY A 105 9.85 -8.04 -4.62
C GLY A 105 9.31 -7.34 -3.37
N TYR A 106 8.10 -7.62 -2.94
CA TYR A 106 7.51 -7.03 -1.73
C TYR A 106 8.09 -7.57 -0.41
N GLY A 107 8.84 -8.68 -0.47
CA GLY A 107 9.34 -9.35 0.72
C GLY A 107 8.22 -9.98 1.55
N ASN A 108 8.21 -9.74 2.84
CA ASN A 108 7.07 -10.07 3.68
C ASN A 108 6.02 -8.96 3.56
N TYR A 109 4.76 -9.37 3.42
CA TYR A 109 3.67 -8.43 3.17
C TYR A 109 2.33 -8.92 3.71
N VAL A 110 1.41 -7.98 3.87
CA VAL A 110 0.00 -8.20 4.18
C VAL A 110 -0.85 -7.55 3.11
N ILE A 111 -1.90 -8.24 2.65
CA ILE A 111 -2.95 -7.66 1.79
C ILE A 111 -4.28 -7.74 2.53
N ILE A 112 -4.97 -6.61 2.61
CA ILE A 112 -6.28 -6.47 3.26
C ILE A 112 -7.31 -6.09 2.20
N ASP A 113 -8.43 -6.83 2.19
CA ASP A 113 -9.63 -6.50 1.41
C ASP A 113 -10.57 -5.68 2.29
N HIS A 114 -10.91 -4.48 1.84
CA HIS A 114 -11.77 -3.53 2.54
C HIS A 114 -13.23 -3.56 2.07
N GLY A 115 -13.56 -4.47 1.16
CA GLY A 115 -14.84 -4.46 0.46
C GLY A 115 -14.90 -3.44 -0.67
N ASN A 116 -15.98 -3.47 -1.45
CA ASN A 116 -16.23 -2.59 -2.61
C ASN A 116 -15.02 -2.44 -3.55
N GLU A 117 -14.28 -3.55 -3.75
CA GLU A 117 -13.15 -3.64 -4.68
C GLU A 117 -11.89 -2.86 -4.27
N PHE A 118 -11.83 -2.37 -3.02
CA PHE A 118 -10.62 -1.77 -2.44
C PHE A 118 -9.76 -2.79 -1.72
N ILE A 119 -8.48 -2.79 -2.03
CA ILE A 119 -7.46 -3.52 -1.27
C ILE A 119 -6.27 -2.61 -0.93
N THR A 120 -5.60 -2.91 0.18
CA THR A 120 -4.30 -2.33 0.54
C THR A 120 -3.24 -3.42 0.65
N LEU A 121 -2.02 -3.08 0.28
CA LEU A 121 -0.83 -3.93 0.41
C LEU A 121 0.20 -3.20 1.26
N TYR A 122 0.78 -3.90 2.22
CA TYR A 122 1.83 -3.42 3.13
C TYR A 122 3.05 -4.30 2.96
N GLY A 123 4.11 -3.79 2.35
CA GLY A 123 5.31 -4.55 1.97
C GLY A 123 6.56 -4.23 2.78
N HIS A 124 7.59 -5.04 2.59
CA HIS A 124 8.92 -4.97 3.20
C HIS A 124 8.94 -5.18 4.72
N LEU A 125 7.95 -5.90 5.26
CA LEU A 125 7.81 -6.14 6.70
C LEU A 125 8.91 -7.06 7.23
N THR A 126 9.42 -6.78 8.44
CA THR A 126 10.25 -7.73 9.19
C THR A 126 9.39 -8.77 9.89
N GLU A 127 8.21 -8.38 10.38
CA GLU A 127 7.28 -9.22 11.13
C GLU A 127 5.85 -9.00 10.61
N VAL A 128 5.08 -10.07 10.49
CA VAL A 128 3.66 -10.05 10.16
C VAL A 128 2.89 -10.59 11.36
N ASP A 129 2.00 -9.77 11.93
CA ASP A 129 1.30 -10.04 13.19
C ASP A 129 -0.15 -10.52 12.99
N VAL A 130 -0.54 -10.82 11.75
CA VAL A 130 -1.88 -11.27 11.37
C VAL A 130 -1.84 -12.51 10.50
N GLU A 131 -2.97 -13.23 10.44
CA GLU A 131 -3.14 -14.43 9.63
C GLU A 131 -4.20 -14.20 8.53
N ILE A 132 -4.17 -15.04 7.48
CA ILE A 132 -5.21 -15.02 6.44
C ILE A 132 -6.57 -15.34 7.08
N GLY A 133 -7.56 -14.49 6.82
CA GLY A 133 -8.91 -14.61 7.35
C GLY A 133 -9.18 -13.71 8.57
N ASP A 134 -8.15 -13.12 9.17
CA ASP A 134 -8.34 -12.17 10.27
C ASP A 134 -9.12 -10.95 9.82
N GLU A 135 -10.06 -10.53 10.66
CA GLU A 135 -10.74 -9.25 10.54
C GLU A 135 -9.98 -8.21 11.36
N VAL A 136 -9.52 -7.16 10.70
CA VAL A 136 -8.79 -6.05 11.31
C VAL A 136 -9.61 -4.79 11.25
N LYS A 137 -9.42 -3.93 12.24
CA LYS A 137 -9.99 -2.58 12.28
C LYS A 137 -8.97 -1.56 11.82
N LYS A 138 -9.45 -0.45 11.28
CA LYS A 138 -8.63 0.74 11.00
C LYS A 138 -7.80 1.08 12.24
N GLY A 139 -6.48 1.17 12.09
CA GLY A 139 -5.55 1.46 13.17
C GLY A 139 -4.99 0.24 13.93
N ASP A 140 -5.48 -0.97 13.66
CA ASP A 140 -4.90 -2.17 14.28
C ASP A 140 -3.47 -2.40 13.76
N VAL A 141 -2.57 -2.84 14.64
CA VAL A 141 -1.21 -3.24 14.26
C VAL A 141 -1.27 -4.56 13.49
N ILE A 142 -0.67 -4.58 12.30
CA ILE A 142 -0.68 -5.74 11.39
C ILE A 142 0.71 -6.32 11.14
N GLY A 143 1.76 -5.63 11.57
CA GLY A 143 3.14 -6.04 11.40
C GLY A 143 4.12 -4.96 11.80
N LYS A 144 5.39 -5.19 11.49
CA LYS A 144 6.49 -4.27 11.80
C LYS A 144 7.33 -3.98 10.57
N MET A 145 7.79 -2.75 10.49
CA MET A 145 8.65 -2.25 9.41
C MET A 145 9.98 -2.98 9.35
N GLY A 146 10.41 -3.31 8.14
CA GLY A 146 11.70 -3.91 7.84
C GLY A 146 12.23 -3.50 6.48
N SER A 147 13.09 -4.34 5.92
CA SER A 147 13.72 -4.15 4.62
C SER A 147 13.75 -5.45 3.82
N THR A 148 12.72 -6.30 3.97
CA THR A 148 12.59 -7.56 3.25
C THR A 148 12.22 -7.31 1.77
N GLY A 149 12.52 -8.27 0.90
CA GLY A 149 12.26 -8.13 -0.53
C GLY A 149 13.23 -7.17 -1.24
N PHE A 150 12.73 -6.43 -2.22
CA PHE A 150 13.49 -5.41 -2.94
C PHE A 150 13.43 -4.08 -2.21
N SER A 151 14.36 -3.87 -1.29
CA SER A 151 14.42 -2.70 -0.43
C SER A 151 15.87 -2.28 -0.17
N THR A 152 16.18 -0.99 -0.31
CA THR A 152 17.50 -0.41 -0.04
C THR A 152 17.68 0.04 1.41
N GLY A 153 16.63 0.01 2.21
CA GLY A 153 16.63 0.40 3.62
C GLY A 153 15.23 0.29 4.23
N ASP A 154 15.13 0.42 5.55
CA ASP A 154 13.87 0.27 6.26
C ASP A 154 12.82 1.29 5.80
N HIS A 155 11.71 0.79 5.28
CA HIS A 155 10.55 1.58 4.90
C HIS A 155 9.31 0.68 4.74
N LEU A 156 8.13 1.27 4.86
CA LEU A 156 6.88 0.65 4.44
C LEU A 156 6.64 1.01 2.97
N HIS A 157 6.37 0.01 2.15
CA HIS A 157 5.76 0.18 0.83
C HIS A 157 4.26 -0.07 0.97
N ILE A 158 3.44 0.97 0.81
CA ILE A 158 1.98 0.84 0.84
C ILE A 158 1.38 1.07 -0.54
N GLU A 159 0.47 0.17 -0.94
CA GLU A 159 -0.36 0.35 -2.12
C GLU A 159 -1.83 0.42 -1.74
N ILE A 160 -2.58 1.24 -2.46
CA ILE A 160 -4.04 1.23 -2.48
C ILE A 160 -4.46 0.85 -3.88
N ARG A 161 -5.32 -0.16 -4.01
CA ARG A 161 -5.84 -0.62 -5.31
C ARG A 161 -7.36 -0.60 -5.29
N TYR A 162 -7.93 -0.17 -6.41
CA TYR A 162 -9.37 -0.20 -6.66
C TYR A 162 -9.66 -0.88 -7.98
N GLN A 163 -10.50 -1.91 -7.97
CA GLN A 163 -10.80 -2.74 -9.17
C GLN A 163 -9.51 -3.26 -9.85
N GLY A 164 -8.47 -3.57 -9.08
CA GLY A 164 -7.17 -4.01 -9.59
C GLY A 164 -6.26 -2.89 -10.12
N TYR A 165 -6.73 -1.63 -10.18
CA TYR A 165 -5.92 -0.48 -10.55
C TYR A 165 -5.19 0.10 -9.34
N ILE A 166 -3.94 0.52 -9.55
CA ILE A 166 -3.15 1.20 -8.53
C ILE A 166 -3.62 2.65 -8.42
N LEU A 167 -3.98 3.05 -7.21
CA LEU A 167 -4.25 4.43 -6.86
C LEU A 167 -3.00 5.05 -6.24
N ASN A 168 -2.86 6.36 -6.32
CA ASN A 168 -1.78 7.05 -5.60
C ASN A 168 -2.16 7.22 -4.12
N PRO A 169 -1.52 6.51 -3.18
CA PRO A 169 -1.89 6.57 -1.76
C PRO A 169 -1.80 7.97 -1.16
N ALA A 170 -0.97 8.86 -1.71
CA ALA A 170 -0.82 10.23 -1.25
C ALA A 170 -2.13 11.04 -1.28
N PHE A 171 -3.10 10.64 -2.14
CA PHE A 171 -4.40 11.32 -2.24
C PHE A 171 -5.47 10.73 -1.31
N TYR A 172 -5.22 9.56 -0.72
CA TYR A 172 -6.22 8.81 0.06
C TYR A 172 -5.84 8.62 1.52
N LEU A 173 -4.55 8.75 1.86
CA LEU A 173 -4.06 8.60 3.22
C LEU A 173 -4.26 9.89 4.01
N ASP A 174 -4.95 9.80 5.14
CA ASP A 174 -5.13 10.90 6.07
C ASP A 174 -3.98 10.93 7.09
N VAL A 175 -3.23 12.03 7.10
CA VAL A 175 -2.11 12.26 8.03
C VAL A 175 -2.53 12.91 9.35
N THR A 176 -3.82 13.23 9.51
CA THR A 176 -4.33 14.01 10.66
C THR A 176 -4.89 13.15 11.79
N GLN A 177 -4.91 11.82 11.61
CA GLN A 177 -5.43 10.87 12.61
C GLN A 177 -4.34 10.00 13.20
#